data_9d850bea614990ef335411f248e2bdf0
#
_entry.id   9d850bea614990ef335411f248e2bdf0
#
_cell.length_a   1.000
_cell.length_b   1.000
_cell.length_c   1.000
_cell.angle_alpha   90.00
_cell.angle_beta   90.00
_cell.angle_gamma   90.00
#
_symmetry.space_group_name_H-M   'P 1'
#
loop_
_entity.id
_entity.type
_entity.pdbx_description
1 polymer ?
#
loop_
_entity_poly.entity_id
_entity_poly.type
_entity_poly.pdbx_seq_one_letter_code
_entity_poly.pdbx_strand_id
1 'polypeptide(L)'
;DKSMRNIICLVFLLVCVTGKCFGQLQPKVDERIELTGVVFRIAGVPEYTYGVIEEYNKDIDEYFQSYSHHDLIDYIIKLRNEDRLGYAAVAASIGFICIGNGKVSLNQHIPVSKLPGLGEQWRSEKVFRKYVELLNDFYVKTNFQKFYNDHKPLYEKAETCINQLLADFNFSWFSNFFGGDFISPVMYVALGNGPSNYYIMDYESKAGYSIIIGGKLNYTYETTLPMVIHEICHNY
;
A
#
# COMPACT_ATOMS: atom_id res chain seq x y z
N ASP A 1 14.78 -51.17 17.50
CA ASP A 1 15.94 -50.47 17.01
C ASP A 1 15.76 -48.96 17.10
N LYS A 2 16.28 -48.37 18.21
CA LYS A 2 16.12 -46.95 18.54
C LYS A 2 16.76 -45.99 17.49
N SER A 3 17.81 -46.46 16.81
CA SER A 3 18.56 -45.67 15.83
C SER A 3 17.74 -45.39 14.56
N MET A 4 17.04 -46.41 14.02
CA MET A 4 16.18 -46.23 12.83
C MET A 4 14.94 -45.36 13.10
N ARG A 5 14.34 -45.48 14.28
CA ARG A 5 13.21 -44.62 14.69
C ARG A 5 13.59 -43.16 14.78
N ASN A 6 14.78 -42.83 15.25
CA ASN A 6 15.28 -41.46 15.35
C ASN A 6 15.60 -40.87 13.97
N ILE A 7 16.09 -41.67 13.02
CA ILE A 7 16.35 -41.24 11.64
C ILE A 7 15.03 -40.97 10.89
N ILE A 8 14.02 -41.83 11.10
CA ILE A 8 12.68 -41.62 10.47
C ILE A 8 12.00 -40.37 11.04
N CYS A 9 12.09 -40.11 12.34
CA CYS A 9 11.57 -38.86 12.92
C CYS A 9 12.32 -37.62 12.42
N LEU A 10 13.65 -37.69 12.24
CA LEU A 10 14.44 -36.57 11.72
C LEU A 10 14.12 -36.28 10.24
N VAL A 11 13.89 -37.33 9.42
CA VAL A 11 13.49 -37.19 8.01
C VAL A 11 12.09 -36.65 7.92
N PHE A 12 11.16 -37.05 8.78
CA PHE A 12 9.80 -36.48 8.83
C PHE A 12 9.79 -35.02 9.28
N LEU A 13 10.65 -34.63 10.25
CA LEU A 13 10.81 -33.23 10.65
C LEU A 13 11.46 -32.36 9.53
N LEU A 14 12.41 -32.90 8.78
CA LEU A 14 13.03 -32.17 7.66
C LEU A 14 12.06 -32.02 6.46
N VAL A 15 11.19 -32.97 6.21
CA VAL A 15 10.19 -32.91 5.12
C VAL A 15 9.07 -31.91 5.44
N CYS A 16 8.75 -31.70 6.72
CA CYS A 16 7.78 -30.68 7.13
C CYS A 16 8.32 -29.23 7.01
N VAL A 17 9.63 -29.03 6.92
CA VAL A 17 10.26 -27.69 6.85
C VAL A 17 10.52 -27.24 5.40
N THR A 18 10.43 -28.16 4.42
CA THR A 18 10.59 -27.81 3.00
C THR A 18 9.28 -27.66 2.23
N GLY A 19 8.18 -27.44 2.93
CA GLY A 19 6.98 -26.91 2.28
C GLY A 19 7.35 -25.55 1.71
N LYS A 20 7.76 -25.50 0.43
CA LYS A 20 7.90 -24.24 -0.30
C LYS A 20 6.57 -23.53 -0.16
N CYS A 21 6.54 -22.49 0.65
CA CYS A 21 5.43 -21.55 0.71
C CYS A 21 5.42 -20.82 -0.66
N PHE A 22 4.90 -21.50 -1.70
CA PHE A 22 4.78 -20.93 -3.03
C PHE A 22 3.71 -19.84 -2.97
N GLY A 23 4.16 -18.58 -2.99
CA GLY A 23 3.33 -17.49 -3.46
C GLY A 23 2.20 -17.04 -2.52
N GLN A 24 2.31 -17.20 -1.20
CA GLN A 24 1.36 -16.59 -0.30
C GLN A 24 1.61 -15.08 -0.25
N LEU A 25 0.59 -14.29 -0.56
CA LEU A 25 0.62 -12.84 -0.35
C LEU A 25 0.81 -12.56 1.14
N GLN A 26 1.69 -11.61 1.46
CA GLN A 26 1.86 -11.13 2.81
C GLN A 26 1.37 -9.68 2.87
N PRO A 27 0.14 -9.47 3.34
CA PRO A 27 -0.41 -8.13 3.50
C PRO A 27 0.40 -7.34 4.50
N LYS A 28 0.66 -6.07 4.19
CA LYS A 28 1.27 -5.13 5.14
C LYS A 28 0.74 -3.73 4.93
N VAL A 29 0.68 -2.94 6.00
CA VAL A 29 0.42 -1.50 5.90
C VAL A 29 1.72 -0.78 5.58
N ASP A 30 1.67 0.19 4.68
CA ASP A 30 2.83 0.94 4.21
C ASP A 30 2.71 2.42 4.57
N GLU A 31 3.74 2.96 5.20
CA GLU A 31 3.76 4.34 5.70
C GLU A 31 3.58 5.38 4.59
N ARG A 32 4.05 5.11 3.36
CA ARG A 32 3.87 5.99 2.20
C ARG A 32 2.40 6.11 1.79
N ILE A 33 1.69 4.98 1.85
CA ILE A 33 0.27 4.90 1.49
C ILE A 33 -0.57 5.60 2.54
N GLU A 34 -0.31 5.35 3.83
CA GLU A 34 -1.02 6.00 4.92
C GLU A 34 -0.77 7.52 4.92
N LEU A 35 0.48 7.96 4.72
CA LEU A 35 0.80 9.38 4.59
C LEU A 35 0.02 10.03 3.44
N THR A 36 0.00 9.37 2.28
CA THR A 36 -0.75 9.86 1.12
C THR A 36 -2.24 9.94 1.44
N GLY A 37 -2.81 8.90 2.02
CA GLY A 37 -4.22 8.88 2.44
C GLY A 37 -4.57 10.03 3.38
N VAL A 38 -3.75 10.25 4.40
CA VAL A 38 -3.93 11.31 5.39
C VAL A 38 -3.91 12.70 4.74
N VAL A 39 -2.92 13.04 3.93
CA VAL A 39 -2.83 14.40 3.36
C VAL A 39 -3.96 14.69 2.35
N PHE A 40 -4.38 13.69 1.58
CA PHE A 40 -5.52 13.85 0.67
C PHE A 40 -6.86 13.90 1.42
N ARG A 41 -7.00 13.19 2.54
CA ARG A 41 -8.15 13.31 3.43
C ARG A 41 -8.25 14.72 4.02
N ILE A 42 -7.17 15.27 4.58
CA ILE A 42 -7.12 16.62 5.14
C ILE A 42 -7.48 17.68 4.07
N ALA A 43 -7.03 17.46 2.84
CA ALA A 43 -7.36 18.31 1.70
C ALA A 43 -8.84 18.18 1.24
N GLY A 44 -9.64 17.35 1.89
CA GLY A 44 -11.05 17.15 1.59
C GLY A 44 -11.31 16.43 0.26
N VAL A 45 -10.34 15.65 -0.21
CA VAL A 45 -10.49 14.88 -1.45
C VAL A 45 -11.47 13.72 -1.25
N PRO A 46 -12.59 13.66 -1.99
CA PRO A 46 -13.70 12.76 -1.69
C PRO A 46 -13.29 11.30 -1.58
N GLU A 47 -12.42 10.81 -2.46
CA GLU A 47 -11.98 9.41 -2.49
C GLU A 47 -11.29 8.97 -1.19
N TYR A 48 -10.71 9.91 -0.45
CA TYR A 48 -9.99 9.67 0.81
C TYR A 48 -10.81 10.00 2.07
N THR A 49 -11.99 10.62 1.91
CA THR A 49 -12.88 10.96 3.04
C THR A 49 -13.84 9.83 3.41
N TYR A 50 -14.06 8.87 2.52
CA TYR A 50 -14.93 7.70 2.74
C TYR A 50 -14.23 6.55 3.47
N GLY A 51 -13.40 6.84 4.47
CA GLY A 51 -12.74 5.81 5.25
C GLY A 51 -13.74 4.90 5.97
N VAL A 52 -13.44 3.59 5.97
CA VAL A 52 -14.32 2.56 6.52
C VAL A 52 -14.12 2.36 8.02
N ILE A 53 -12.98 2.83 8.57
CA ILE A 53 -12.61 2.68 9.98
C ILE A 53 -12.80 4.05 10.65
N GLU A 54 -13.98 4.25 11.24
CA GLU A 54 -14.38 5.55 11.82
C GLU A 54 -13.42 6.06 12.90
N GLU A 55 -12.94 5.18 13.77
CA GLU A 55 -11.99 5.54 14.81
C GLU A 55 -10.68 6.08 14.22
N TYR A 56 -10.12 5.40 13.24
CA TYR A 56 -8.90 5.84 12.56
C TYR A 56 -9.09 7.18 11.83
N ASN A 57 -10.24 7.37 11.19
CA ASN A 57 -10.59 8.64 10.55
C ASN A 57 -10.67 9.79 11.54
N LYS A 58 -11.28 9.55 12.71
CA LYS A 58 -11.36 10.52 13.77
C LYS A 58 -9.98 10.89 14.31
N ASP A 59 -9.13 9.90 14.53
CA ASP A 59 -7.76 10.11 15.00
C ASP A 59 -6.93 10.94 13.99
N ILE A 60 -7.11 10.71 12.68
CA ILE A 60 -6.50 11.55 11.64
C ILE A 60 -6.99 12.99 11.76
N ASP A 61 -8.32 13.18 11.79
CA ASP A 61 -8.93 14.50 11.80
C ASP A 61 -8.52 15.30 13.06
N GLU A 62 -8.44 14.66 14.23
CA GLU A 62 -8.02 15.29 15.48
C GLU A 62 -6.50 15.59 15.49
N TYR A 63 -5.65 14.62 15.13
CA TYR A 63 -4.19 14.80 15.19
C TYR A 63 -3.70 15.87 14.22
N PHE A 64 -4.25 15.92 13.02
CA PHE A 64 -3.78 16.83 11.97
C PHE A 64 -4.62 18.12 11.83
N GLN A 65 -5.59 18.38 12.71
CA GLN A 65 -6.46 19.55 12.64
C GLN A 65 -5.71 20.88 12.49
N SER A 66 -4.62 21.05 13.24
CA SER A 66 -3.80 22.28 13.22
C SER A 66 -3.00 22.46 11.92
N TYR A 67 -2.94 21.43 11.06
CA TYR A 67 -2.20 21.42 9.80
C TYR A 67 -3.09 21.54 8.57
N SER A 68 -4.39 21.82 8.75
CA SER A 68 -5.36 21.94 7.64
C SER A 68 -5.03 23.05 6.63
N HIS A 69 -4.18 24.02 7.02
CA HIS A 69 -3.67 25.11 6.17
C HIS A 69 -2.15 25.00 5.88
N HIS A 70 -1.60 23.79 5.99
CA HIS A 70 -0.23 23.56 5.59
C HIS A 70 -0.08 23.72 4.08
N ASP A 71 1.05 24.27 3.60
CA ASP A 71 1.31 24.53 2.18
C ASP A 71 1.06 23.31 1.27
N LEU A 72 1.31 22.10 1.78
CA LEU A 72 0.98 20.87 1.06
C LEU A 72 -0.52 20.73 0.81
N ILE A 73 -1.33 21.02 1.82
CA ILE A 73 -2.79 20.85 1.73
C ILE A 73 -3.36 21.82 0.70
N ASP A 74 -2.95 23.08 0.76
CA ASP A 74 -3.35 24.08 -0.24
C ASP A 74 -2.86 23.70 -1.64
N TYR A 75 -1.66 23.12 -1.75
CA TYR A 75 -1.12 22.63 -3.01
C TYR A 75 -1.92 21.44 -3.58
N ILE A 76 -2.32 20.49 -2.75
CA ILE A 76 -3.19 19.36 -3.17
C ILE A 76 -4.54 19.88 -3.65
N ILE A 77 -5.17 20.79 -2.92
CA ILE A 77 -6.45 21.42 -3.31
C ILE A 77 -6.31 22.07 -4.68
N LYS A 78 -5.22 22.80 -4.91
CA LYS A 78 -4.94 23.40 -6.23
C LYS A 78 -4.80 22.35 -7.33
N LEU A 79 -3.98 21.32 -7.12
CA LEU A 79 -3.80 20.22 -8.09
C LEU A 79 -5.11 19.51 -8.43
N ARG A 80 -5.98 19.33 -7.45
CA ARG A 80 -7.31 18.71 -7.67
C ARG A 80 -8.24 19.60 -8.48
N ASN A 81 -8.31 20.87 -8.15
CA ASN A 81 -9.28 21.79 -8.73
C ASN A 81 -8.84 22.31 -10.10
N GLU A 82 -7.58 22.69 -10.25
CA GLU A 82 -7.06 23.31 -11.49
C GLU A 82 -6.49 22.26 -12.45
N ASP A 83 -5.76 21.26 -11.95
CA ASP A 83 -5.06 20.29 -12.76
C ASP A 83 -5.77 18.96 -12.91
N ARG A 84 -6.91 18.77 -12.21
CA ARG A 84 -7.74 17.56 -12.25
C ARG A 84 -6.93 16.30 -11.84
N LEU A 85 -6.01 16.44 -10.89
CA LEU A 85 -5.25 15.32 -10.37
C LEU A 85 -6.19 14.23 -9.83
N GLY A 86 -6.30 13.11 -10.51
CA GLY A 86 -7.21 12.01 -10.17
C GLY A 86 -6.60 11.01 -9.19
N TYR A 87 -7.47 10.21 -8.58
CA TYR A 87 -7.08 9.14 -7.65
C TYR A 87 -6.01 8.21 -8.24
N ALA A 88 -6.19 7.76 -9.48
CA ALA A 88 -5.27 6.86 -10.16
C ALA A 88 -3.83 7.40 -10.25
N ALA A 89 -3.66 8.68 -10.55
CA ALA A 89 -2.34 9.32 -10.62
C ALA A 89 -1.70 9.45 -9.24
N VAL A 90 -2.50 9.71 -8.20
CA VAL A 90 -2.02 9.77 -6.81
C VAL A 90 -1.54 8.39 -6.37
N ALA A 91 -2.36 7.35 -6.56
CA ALA A 91 -1.98 5.98 -6.22
C ALA A 91 -0.72 5.52 -6.96
N ALA A 92 -0.64 5.75 -8.29
CA ALA A 92 0.52 5.41 -9.09
C ALA A 92 1.81 6.13 -8.63
N SER A 93 1.69 7.33 -8.05
CA SER A 93 2.83 8.11 -7.58
C SER A 93 3.52 7.52 -6.33
N ILE A 94 2.83 6.69 -5.57
CA ILE A 94 3.34 6.10 -4.32
C ILE A 94 4.59 5.26 -4.58
N GLY A 95 4.65 4.52 -5.69
CA GLY A 95 5.82 3.74 -6.09
C GLY A 95 7.09 4.57 -6.35
N PHE A 96 6.95 5.90 -6.50
CA PHE A 96 8.06 6.83 -6.74
C PHE A 96 8.54 7.54 -5.46
N ILE A 97 7.92 7.25 -4.32
CA ILE A 97 8.20 7.88 -3.03
C ILE A 97 8.88 6.86 -2.12
N CYS A 98 9.91 7.31 -1.40
CA CYS A 98 10.58 6.56 -0.35
C CYS A 98 10.47 7.29 0.98
N ILE A 99 10.29 6.54 2.07
CA ILE A 99 10.41 7.03 3.45
C ILE A 99 11.60 6.34 4.10
N GLY A 100 12.53 7.13 4.61
CA GLY A 100 13.70 6.59 5.30
C GLY A 100 14.42 7.68 6.10
N ASN A 101 15.03 7.29 7.22
CA ASN A 101 15.75 8.21 8.10
C ASN A 101 14.91 9.43 8.54
N GLY A 102 13.60 9.24 8.77
CA GLY A 102 12.69 10.31 9.18
C GLY A 102 12.39 11.35 8.10
N LYS A 103 12.50 10.99 6.82
CA LYS A 103 12.27 11.87 5.68
C LYS A 103 11.55 11.15 4.54
N VAL A 104 10.81 11.97 3.79
CA VAL A 104 10.20 11.58 2.52
C VAL A 104 11.07 12.08 1.37
N SER A 105 11.32 11.24 0.39
CA SER A 105 12.11 11.58 -0.78
C SER A 105 11.61 10.84 -2.03
N LEU A 106 12.08 11.28 -3.19
CA LEU A 106 11.91 10.51 -4.42
C LEU A 106 12.81 9.27 -4.40
N ASN A 107 12.30 8.17 -4.94
CA ASN A 107 13.11 7.02 -5.26
C ASN A 107 14.14 7.42 -6.33
N GLN A 108 15.44 7.42 -5.94
CA GLN A 108 16.52 7.87 -6.82
C GLN A 108 16.81 6.92 -7.98
N HIS A 109 16.34 5.67 -7.90
CA HIS A 109 16.56 4.66 -8.92
C HIS A 109 15.56 4.74 -10.08
N ILE A 110 14.50 5.55 -9.94
CA ILE A 110 13.42 5.62 -10.90
C ILE A 110 13.29 7.05 -11.44
N PRO A 111 13.48 7.26 -12.74
CA PRO A 111 13.23 8.55 -13.35
C PRO A 111 11.74 8.94 -13.19
N VAL A 112 11.48 10.13 -12.66
CA VAL A 112 10.10 10.65 -12.51
C VAL A 112 9.38 10.71 -13.86
N SER A 113 10.12 10.86 -14.96
CA SER A 113 9.57 10.81 -16.33
C SER A 113 8.84 9.51 -16.68
N LYS A 114 9.05 8.45 -15.90
CA LYS A 114 8.32 7.17 -16.03
C LYS A 114 7.03 7.10 -15.21
N LEU A 115 6.72 8.13 -14.42
CA LEU A 115 5.50 8.18 -13.61
C LEU A 115 4.27 8.14 -14.53
N PRO A 116 3.39 7.14 -14.39
CA PRO A 116 2.13 7.11 -15.12
C PRO A 116 1.30 8.36 -14.83
N GLY A 117 0.72 8.95 -15.89
CA GLY A 117 -0.05 10.20 -15.76
C GLY A 117 0.79 11.47 -15.58
N LEU A 118 2.13 11.37 -15.65
CA LEU A 118 2.97 12.55 -15.71
C LEU A 118 2.66 13.35 -16.97
N GLY A 119 2.45 14.55 -17.01
CA GLY A 119 2.08 15.37 -18.17
C GLY A 119 0.58 15.47 -18.40
N GLU A 120 -0.21 14.47 -18.01
CA GLU A 120 -1.67 14.53 -18.09
C GLU A 120 -2.28 15.02 -16.78
N GLN A 121 -1.93 14.41 -15.67
CA GLN A 121 -2.51 14.69 -14.35
C GLN A 121 -1.53 15.41 -13.42
N TRP A 122 -0.27 14.95 -13.35
CA TRP A 122 0.78 15.64 -12.60
C TRP A 122 1.37 16.87 -13.34
N ARG A 123 0.97 17.11 -14.59
CA ARG A 123 1.39 18.22 -15.47
C ARG A 123 2.87 18.23 -15.82
N SER A 124 3.77 17.96 -14.88
CA SER A 124 5.20 17.92 -15.15
C SER A 124 5.98 17.31 -13.98
N GLU A 125 7.19 16.88 -14.26
CA GLU A 125 8.14 16.45 -13.23
C GLU A 125 8.36 17.52 -12.15
N LYS A 126 8.40 18.80 -12.52
CA LYS A 126 8.56 19.92 -11.57
C LYS A 126 7.41 19.98 -10.57
N VAL A 127 6.18 19.77 -11.02
CA VAL A 127 4.98 19.75 -10.18
C VAL A 127 5.04 18.58 -9.21
N PHE A 128 5.40 17.40 -9.67
CA PHE A 128 5.52 16.22 -8.81
C PHE A 128 6.65 16.36 -7.78
N ARG A 129 7.82 16.88 -8.19
CA ARG A 129 8.92 17.15 -7.26
C ARG A 129 8.53 18.14 -6.18
N LYS A 130 7.77 19.19 -6.52
CA LYS A 130 7.25 20.13 -5.53
C LYS A 130 6.28 19.48 -4.56
N TYR A 131 5.42 18.58 -5.03
CA TYR A 131 4.55 17.79 -4.17
C TYR A 131 5.36 16.96 -3.15
N VAL A 132 6.39 16.25 -3.59
CA VAL A 132 7.24 15.43 -2.69
C VAL A 132 8.03 16.28 -1.70
N GLU A 133 8.51 17.45 -2.11
CA GLU A 133 9.17 18.42 -1.21
C GLU A 133 8.23 18.87 -0.08
N LEU A 134 6.99 19.25 -0.43
CA LEU A 134 5.97 19.66 0.53
C LEU A 134 5.48 18.47 1.39
N LEU A 135 5.42 17.27 0.83
CA LEU A 135 5.07 16.05 1.55
C LEU A 135 6.11 15.73 2.62
N ASN A 136 7.41 15.93 2.32
CA ASN A 136 8.47 15.80 3.30
C ASN A 136 8.37 16.87 4.40
N ASP A 137 8.08 18.10 4.05
CA ASP A 137 7.90 19.18 5.02
C ASP A 137 6.73 18.87 5.98
N PHE A 138 5.60 18.42 5.44
CA PHE A 138 4.44 17.97 6.22
C PHE A 138 4.83 16.79 7.14
N TYR A 139 5.46 15.77 6.60
CA TYR A 139 5.87 14.57 7.35
C TYR A 139 6.72 14.92 8.57
N VAL A 140 7.71 15.80 8.38
CA VAL A 140 8.62 16.21 9.46
C VAL A 140 7.91 17.11 10.46
N LYS A 141 7.18 18.14 10.01
CA LYS A 141 6.53 19.12 10.88
C LYS A 141 5.42 18.53 11.73
N THR A 142 4.69 17.56 11.19
CA THR A 142 3.60 16.91 11.91
C THR A 142 4.07 15.75 12.78
N ASN A 143 5.35 15.36 12.69
CA ASN A 143 5.83 14.11 13.27
C ASN A 143 4.98 12.91 12.85
N PHE A 144 4.72 12.79 11.54
CA PHE A 144 3.86 11.74 10.98
C PHE A 144 4.31 10.35 11.41
N GLN A 145 5.61 10.11 11.52
CA GLN A 145 6.16 8.82 11.96
C GLN A 145 5.63 8.41 13.34
N LYS A 146 5.44 9.37 14.25
CA LYS A 146 4.84 9.09 15.56
C LYS A 146 3.40 8.64 15.39
N PHE A 147 2.59 9.38 14.61
CA PHE A 147 1.20 9.01 14.33
C PHE A 147 1.13 7.60 13.74
N TYR A 148 1.93 7.30 12.73
CA TYR A 148 2.00 5.98 12.12
C TYR A 148 2.37 4.88 13.12
N ASN A 149 3.37 5.12 13.97
CA ASN A 149 3.80 4.15 14.98
C ASN A 149 2.74 3.92 16.07
N ASP A 150 2.02 4.94 16.46
CA ASP A 150 0.96 4.84 17.49
C ASP A 150 -0.21 3.97 16.98
N HIS A 151 -0.42 3.88 15.66
CA HIS A 151 -1.49 3.09 15.03
C HIS A 151 -1.06 1.68 14.60
N LYS A 152 0.17 1.26 14.85
CA LYS A 152 0.64 -0.10 14.48
C LYS A 152 -0.28 -1.24 14.96
N PRO A 153 -0.83 -1.22 16.19
CA PRO A 153 -1.73 -2.29 16.61
C PRO A 153 -2.99 -2.41 15.73
N LEU A 154 -3.50 -1.28 15.22
CA LEU A 154 -4.63 -1.27 14.29
C LEU A 154 -4.22 -1.82 12.93
N TYR A 155 -3.03 -1.47 12.44
CA TYR A 155 -2.48 -1.98 11.20
C TYR A 155 -2.30 -3.49 11.24
N GLU A 156 -1.67 -4.02 12.28
CA GLU A 156 -1.48 -5.45 12.52
C GLU A 156 -2.82 -6.22 12.56
N LYS A 157 -3.86 -5.61 13.12
CA LYS A 157 -5.20 -6.19 13.11
C LYS A 157 -5.77 -6.28 11.70
N ALA A 158 -5.66 -5.23 10.87
CA ALA A 158 -6.13 -5.23 9.49
C ALA A 158 -5.36 -6.24 8.62
N GLU A 159 -4.03 -6.28 8.77
CA GLU A 159 -3.15 -7.26 8.11
C GLU A 159 -3.54 -8.69 8.46
N THR A 160 -3.78 -8.96 9.75
CA THR A 160 -4.20 -10.27 10.24
C THR A 160 -5.54 -10.69 9.65
N CYS A 161 -6.52 -9.78 9.61
CA CYS A 161 -7.86 -10.07 9.07
C CYS A 161 -7.80 -10.51 7.60
N ILE A 162 -7.05 -9.77 6.76
CA ILE A 162 -6.97 -10.12 5.34
C ILE A 162 -6.06 -11.34 5.10
N ASN A 163 -5.02 -11.52 5.90
CA ASN A 163 -4.13 -12.67 5.81
C ASN A 163 -4.88 -13.97 6.11
N GLN A 164 -5.74 -13.97 7.14
CA GLN A 164 -6.60 -15.11 7.46
C GLN A 164 -7.57 -15.43 6.31
N LEU A 165 -8.14 -14.40 5.68
CA LEU A 165 -9.06 -14.58 4.55
C LEU A 165 -8.36 -15.23 3.35
N LEU A 166 -7.10 -14.87 3.08
CA LEU A 166 -6.34 -15.34 1.93
C LEU A 166 -5.59 -16.66 2.19
N ALA A 167 -5.58 -17.17 3.45
CA ALA A 167 -4.78 -18.34 3.83
C ALA A 167 -5.09 -19.61 3.00
N ASP A 168 -6.34 -19.79 2.62
CA ASP A 168 -6.79 -20.96 1.87
C ASP A 168 -6.81 -20.75 0.34
N PHE A 169 -6.47 -19.55 -0.15
CA PHE A 169 -6.47 -19.28 -1.57
C PHE A 169 -5.21 -19.83 -2.24
N ASN A 170 -5.43 -20.62 -3.28
CA ASN A 170 -4.33 -21.20 -4.04
C ASN A 170 -3.86 -20.29 -5.17
N PHE A 171 -2.82 -19.49 -4.90
CA PHE A 171 -2.24 -18.55 -5.88
C PHE A 171 -1.58 -19.23 -7.09
N SER A 172 -1.34 -20.56 -7.08
CA SER A 172 -0.87 -21.27 -8.27
C SER A 172 -1.90 -21.27 -9.41
N TRP A 173 -3.16 -20.89 -9.11
CA TRP A 173 -4.18 -20.67 -10.12
C TRP A 173 -3.71 -19.69 -11.21
N PHE A 174 -3.00 -18.61 -10.84
CA PHE A 174 -2.49 -17.65 -11.80
C PHE A 174 -1.49 -18.27 -12.78
N SER A 175 -0.56 -19.09 -12.28
CA SER A 175 0.38 -19.82 -13.16
C SER A 175 -0.35 -20.78 -14.10
N ASN A 176 -1.37 -21.46 -13.60
CA ASN A 176 -2.12 -22.43 -14.40
C ASN A 176 -3.00 -21.75 -15.46
N PHE A 177 -3.54 -20.58 -15.16
CA PHE A 177 -4.46 -19.86 -16.05
C PHE A 177 -3.72 -19.02 -17.10
N PHE A 178 -2.73 -18.22 -16.69
CA PHE A 178 -2.02 -17.30 -17.57
C PHE A 178 -0.76 -17.92 -18.19
N GLY A 179 -0.25 -19.03 -17.68
CA GLY A 179 1.05 -19.60 -18.04
C GLY A 179 2.21 -18.86 -17.35
N GLY A 180 3.33 -19.57 -17.21
CA GLY A 180 4.51 -19.01 -16.55
C GLY A 180 4.45 -19.05 -15.02
N ASP A 181 5.51 -18.56 -14.37
CA ASP A 181 5.60 -18.56 -12.91
C ASP A 181 4.83 -17.36 -12.32
N PHE A 182 4.01 -17.62 -11.32
CA PHE A 182 3.39 -16.55 -10.53
C PHE A 182 4.45 -15.88 -9.64
N ILE A 183 4.73 -14.62 -9.92
CA ILE A 183 5.58 -13.79 -9.06
C ILE A 183 4.65 -12.99 -8.14
N SER A 184 4.67 -13.34 -6.86
CA SER A 184 3.81 -12.71 -5.86
C SER A 184 4.13 -11.23 -5.69
N PRO A 185 3.16 -10.32 -5.89
CA PRO A 185 3.35 -8.90 -5.58
C PRO A 185 3.43 -8.67 -4.07
N VAL A 186 3.90 -7.50 -3.68
CA VAL A 186 3.63 -7.00 -2.34
C VAL A 186 2.17 -6.56 -2.29
N MET A 187 1.46 -6.96 -1.24
CA MET A 187 0.11 -6.52 -0.98
C MET A 187 0.11 -5.50 0.13
N TYR A 188 -0.39 -4.31 -0.17
CA TYR A 188 -0.57 -3.27 0.82
C TYR A 188 -2.03 -3.20 1.26
N VAL A 189 -2.23 -3.08 2.57
CA VAL A 189 -3.52 -2.78 3.19
C VAL A 189 -3.52 -1.31 3.57
N ALA A 190 -4.47 -0.54 3.08
CA ALA A 190 -4.44 0.92 3.18
C ALA A 190 -5.65 1.45 3.95
N LEU A 191 -5.46 1.80 5.23
CA LEU A 191 -6.54 2.26 6.09
C LEU A 191 -6.98 3.69 5.75
N GLY A 192 -6.03 4.55 5.40
CA GLY A 192 -6.26 5.94 5.02
C GLY A 192 -6.66 6.15 3.56
N ASN A 193 -6.65 5.10 2.74
CA ASN A 193 -6.87 5.19 1.29
C ASN A 193 -8.35 5.16 0.85
N GLY A 194 -9.29 5.19 1.80
CA GLY A 194 -10.69 4.96 1.51
C GLY A 194 -10.97 3.51 1.05
N PRO A 195 -12.13 3.26 0.41
CA PRO A 195 -12.53 1.90 0.02
C PRO A 195 -11.90 1.41 -1.29
N SER A 196 -11.06 2.20 -1.94
CA SER A 196 -10.55 1.91 -3.28
C SER A 196 -9.34 0.99 -3.26
N ASN A 197 -9.24 0.15 -4.29
CA ASN A 197 -8.12 -0.74 -4.53
C ASN A 197 -7.33 -0.23 -5.73
N TYR A 198 -6.07 -0.61 -5.84
CA TYR A 198 -5.24 -0.16 -6.93
C TYR A 198 -4.02 -1.04 -7.20
N TYR A 199 -3.69 -1.22 -8.46
CA TYR A 199 -2.41 -1.75 -8.93
C TYR A 199 -1.41 -0.60 -9.06
N ILE A 200 -0.19 -0.77 -8.56
CA ILE A 200 0.89 0.20 -8.71
C ILE A 200 2.17 -0.46 -9.25
N MET A 201 2.91 0.25 -10.09
CA MET A 201 4.29 -0.10 -10.36
C MET A 201 5.10 0.17 -9.09
N ASP A 202 5.76 -0.87 -8.58
CA ASP A 202 6.57 -0.78 -7.37
C ASP A 202 7.94 -1.42 -7.63
N TYR A 203 8.90 -0.59 -7.89
CA TYR A 203 10.25 -1.03 -8.28
C TYR A 203 11.06 -1.59 -7.11
N GLU A 204 10.57 -1.45 -5.87
CA GLU A 204 11.15 -2.11 -4.70
C GLU A 204 10.59 -3.52 -4.52
N SER A 205 9.49 -3.84 -5.19
CA SER A 205 8.92 -5.18 -5.23
C SER A 205 9.68 -6.08 -6.21
N LYS A 206 9.96 -7.33 -5.80
CA LYS A 206 10.56 -8.34 -6.71
C LYS A 206 9.69 -8.63 -7.93
N ALA A 207 8.39 -8.45 -7.82
CA ALA A 207 7.43 -8.61 -8.91
C ALA A 207 7.45 -7.41 -9.88
N GLY A 208 8.06 -6.29 -9.50
CA GLY A 208 8.00 -5.03 -10.24
C GLY A 208 6.68 -4.28 -10.06
N TYR A 209 5.74 -4.83 -9.29
CA TYR A 209 4.45 -4.24 -8.99
C TYR A 209 3.98 -4.61 -7.58
N SER A 210 3.02 -3.86 -7.09
CA SER A 210 2.32 -4.10 -5.84
C SER A 210 0.83 -3.81 -5.99
N ILE A 211 0.02 -4.34 -5.09
CA ILE A 211 -1.42 -4.06 -5.06
C ILE A 211 -1.78 -3.36 -3.74
N ILE A 212 -2.67 -2.39 -3.82
CA ILE A 212 -3.23 -1.69 -2.67
C ILE A 212 -4.67 -2.14 -2.51
N ILE A 213 -5.04 -2.60 -1.34
CA ILE A 213 -6.41 -3.00 -1.00
C ILE A 213 -6.92 -2.08 0.11
N GLY A 214 -8.11 -1.53 -0.06
CA GLY A 214 -8.73 -0.66 0.94
C GLY A 214 -8.87 -1.34 2.30
N GLY A 215 -8.37 -0.69 3.35
CA GLY A 215 -8.27 -1.23 4.71
C GLY A 215 -9.63 -1.41 5.36
N LYS A 216 -9.87 -2.59 5.93
CA LYS A 216 -11.08 -2.96 6.69
C LYS A 216 -10.68 -3.84 7.87
N LEU A 217 -11.58 -3.96 8.84
CA LEU A 217 -11.43 -4.90 9.95
C LEU A 217 -12.36 -6.11 9.84
N ASN A 218 -13.15 -6.19 8.75
CA ASN A 218 -14.13 -7.24 8.50
C ASN A 218 -14.18 -7.58 7.01
N TYR A 219 -13.09 -8.14 6.52
CA TYR A 219 -13.05 -8.65 5.14
C TYR A 219 -13.93 -9.89 4.97
N THR A 220 -14.64 -9.98 3.84
CA THR A 220 -15.35 -11.21 3.44
C THR A 220 -14.72 -11.78 2.19
N TYR A 221 -14.75 -13.11 2.08
CA TYR A 221 -14.15 -13.83 0.95
C TYR A 221 -14.79 -13.40 -0.37
N GLU A 222 -16.13 -13.31 -0.38
CA GLU A 222 -16.94 -13.01 -1.57
C GLU A 222 -16.67 -11.63 -2.15
N THR A 223 -16.33 -10.65 -1.32
CA THR A 223 -16.10 -9.28 -1.77
C THR A 223 -14.62 -8.96 -1.94
N THR A 224 -13.74 -9.56 -1.15
CA THR A 224 -12.32 -9.20 -1.11
C THR A 224 -11.50 -9.98 -2.11
N LEU A 225 -11.71 -11.29 -2.23
CA LEU A 225 -10.94 -12.12 -3.15
C LEU A 225 -11.07 -11.68 -4.62
N PRO A 226 -12.28 -11.39 -5.15
CA PRO A 226 -12.39 -10.88 -6.52
C PRO A 226 -11.61 -9.59 -6.76
N MET A 227 -11.55 -8.70 -5.78
CA MET A 227 -10.75 -7.46 -5.88
C MET A 227 -9.25 -7.75 -5.89
N VAL A 228 -8.77 -8.64 -5.02
CA VAL A 228 -7.36 -9.06 -5.01
C VAL A 228 -6.97 -9.69 -6.35
N ILE A 229 -7.80 -10.58 -6.87
CA ILE A 229 -7.59 -11.20 -8.18
C ILE A 229 -7.56 -10.13 -9.28
N HIS A 230 -8.51 -9.20 -9.27
CA HIS A 230 -8.59 -8.11 -10.23
C HIS A 230 -7.30 -7.29 -10.27
N GLU A 231 -6.81 -6.85 -9.11
CA GLU A 231 -5.59 -6.05 -9.03
C GLU A 231 -4.34 -6.83 -9.48
N ILE A 232 -4.26 -8.12 -9.20
CA ILE A 232 -3.17 -8.97 -9.69
C ILE A 232 -3.25 -9.14 -11.21
N CYS A 233 -4.46 -9.26 -11.78
CA CYS A 233 -4.64 -9.44 -13.23
C CYS A 233 -4.18 -8.24 -14.06
N HIS A 234 -4.03 -7.05 -13.48
CA HIS A 234 -3.44 -5.91 -14.18
C HIS A 234 -2.00 -6.14 -14.66
N ASN A 235 -1.32 -7.16 -14.11
CA ASN A 235 0.04 -7.52 -14.51
C ASN A 235 0.10 -8.50 -15.71
N TYR A 236 -1.03 -9.02 -16.16
CA TYR A 236 -1.12 -10.00 -17.26
C TYR A 236 -1.86 -9.40 -18.47
#